data_00c43aa8669cf3b9ee6c836f0e8f97fe
#
_entry.id   00c43aa8669cf3b9ee6c836f0e8f97fe
#
_cell.length_a   1.000
_cell.length_b   1.000
_cell.length_c   1.000
_cell.angle_alpha   90.00
_cell.angle_beta   90.00
_cell.angle_gamma   90.00
#
_symmetry.space_group_name_H-M   'P 1'
#
loop_
_entity.id
_entity.type
_entity.pdbx_description
1 polymer ?
#
loop_
_entity_poly.entity_id
_entity_poly.type
_entity_poly.pdbx_seq_one_letter_code
_entity_poly.pdbx_strand_id
1 'polypeptide(L)'
;MQLVHEGYIAREVNQDEIIAETLVEWFNRRPSLRDVTVSVTGGVALLRGFIVSNRDRTLAIELALDAGADEVQDELMLTWPLAA
;
A
#
# COMPACT_ATOMS: atom_id res chain seq x y z
N MET A 1 -6.54 35.88 -7.72
CA MET A 1 -6.33 35.15 -7.47
C MET A 1 -6.12 34.78 -7.68
N GLN A 2 -5.94 34.51 -7.55
CA GLN A 2 -5.59 33.75 -7.36
C GLN A 2 -5.49 33.14 -7.30
N LEU A 3 -5.49 33.42 -7.15
CA LEU A 3 -5.32 32.56 -6.82
C LEU A 3 -5.37 31.95 -6.93
N VAL A 4 -5.36 32.19 -7.01
CA VAL A 4 -5.30 31.26 -6.89
C VAL A 4 -5.15 30.82 -7.17
N HIS A 5 -4.98 30.63 -7.14
CA HIS A 5 -4.75 29.83 -7.11
C HIS A 5 -4.38 29.35 -7.31
N GLU A 6 -4.03 29.66 -7.28
CA GLU A 6 -3.63 28.89 -7.21
C GLU A 6 -3.29 28.14 -7.25
N GLY A 7 -3.01 28.20 -7.45
CA GLY A 7 -2.77 27.13 -7.17
C GLY A 7 -2.83 26.51 -6.98
N TYR A 8 -3.23 26.41 -6.85
CA TYR A 8 -3.43 25.60 -6.56
C TYR A 8 -3.32 24.88 -6.90
N ILE A 9 -3.24 24.85 -7.11
CA ILE A 9 -3.11 24.16 -7.40
C ILE A 9 -2.92 23.36 -7.31
N ALA A 10 -3.08 23.37 -7.38
CA ALA A 10 -2.87 22.62 -7.34
C ALA A 10 -2.32 21.85 -7.00
N ARG A 11 -2.47 21.39 -6.57
CA ARG A 11 -1.90 20.61 -6.16
C ARG A 11 -2.25 19.44 -6.67
N GLU A 12 -1.58 19.00 -7.21
CA GLU A 12 -1.89 17.94 -7.68
C GLU A 12 -1.93 16.87 -6.81
N VAL A 13 -2.80 16.13 -6.73
CA VAL A 13 -2.83 15.05 -5.90
C VAL A 13 -1.88 14.11 -6.43
N ASN A 14 -0.96 13.73 -5.67
CA ASN A 14 0.03 12.82 -6.04
C ASN A 14 -0.59 11.44 -6.12
N GLN A 15 -0.47 10.80 -7.26
CA GLN A 15 -1.06 9.50 -7.47
C GLN A 15 -0.49 8.49 -6.48
N ASP A 16 0.80 8.57 -6.18
CA ASP A 16 1.41 7.66 -5.22
C ASP A 16 0.76 7.79 -3.86
N GLU A 17 0.43 9.00 -3.47
CA GLU A 17 -0.19 9.24 -2.19
C GLU A 17 -1.58 8.64 -2.13
N ILE A 18 -2.35 8.75 -3.20
CA ILE A 18 -3.68 8.18 -3.25
C ILE A 18 -3.62 6.67 -3.12
N ILE A 19 -2.68 6.05 -3.83
CA ILE A 19 -2.53 4.61 -3.79
C ILE A 19 -2.15 4.17 -2.38
N ALA A 20 -1.19 4.87 -1.78
CA ALA A 20 -0.73 4.52 -0.44
C ALA A 20 -1.85 4.62 0.59
N GLU A 21 -2.62 5.71 0.53
CA GLU A 21 -3.70 5.90 1.50
C GLU A 21 -4.80 4.86 1.31
N THR A 22 -5.09 4.52 0.07
CA THR A 22 -6.09 3.50 -0.22
C THR A 22 -5.64 2.17 0.36
N LEU A 23 -4.37 1.83 0.18
CA LEU A 23 -3.87 0.56 0.66
C LEU A 23 -3.81 0.51 2.19
N VAL A 24 -3.43 1.61 2.82
CA VAL A 24 -3.41 1.66 4.27
C VAL A 24 -4.82 1.39 4.80
N GLU A 25 -5.83 2.00 4.17
CA GLU A 25 -7.18 1.79 4.63
C GLU A 25 -7.64 0.35 4.39
N TRP A 26 -7.35 -0.20 3.22
CA TRP A 26 -7.76 -1.56 2.90
C TRP A 26 -7.07 -2.57 3.82
N PHE A 27 -5.76 -2.38 4.08
CA PHE A 27 -5.03 -3.30 4.91
C PHE A 27 -5.50 -3.22 6.36
N ASN A 28 -5.86 -2.03 6.83
CA ASN A 28 -6.34 -1.90 8.20
C ASN A 28 -7.65 -2.62 8.44
N ARG A 29 -8.40 -2.89 7.40
CA ARG A 29 -9.66 -3.59 7.55
C ARG A 29 -9.50 -5.09 7.59
N ARG A 30 -8.29 -5.59 7.36
CA ARG A 30 -8.03 -7.02 7.33
C ARG A 30 -7.05 -7.37 8.42
N PRO A 31 -7.47 -8.10 9.43
CA PRO A 31 -6.56 -8.44 10.52
C PRO A 31 -5.27 -9.11 10.06
N SER A 32 -5.34 -9.91 9.00
CA SER A 32 -4.18 -10.62 8.53
C SER A 32 -3.17 -9.72 7.84
N LEU A 33 -3.53 -8.48 7.54
CA LEU A 33 -2.64 -7.54 6.86
C LEU A 33 -2.29 -6.34 7.73
N ARG A 34 -2.62 -6.37 9.01
CA ARG A 34 -2.36 -5.23 9.86
C ARG A 34 -0.90 -4.93 10.09
N ASP A 35 -0.05 -5.94 9.96
CA ASP A 35 1.37 -5.75 10.18
C ASP A 35 2.10 -5.43 8.89
N VAL A 36 1.36 -5.13 7.82
CA VAL A 36 1.95 -4.80 6.53
C VAL A 36 1.98 -3.28 6.39
N THR A 37 3.14 -2.75 6.05
CA THR A 37 3.27 -1.33 5.78
C THR A 37 3.44 -1.12 4.29
N VAL A 38 3.05 0.04 3.83
CA VAL A 38 3.04 0.37 2.41
C VAL A 38 3.77 1.67 2.18
N SER A 39 4.56 1.69 1.13
CA SER A 39 5.18 2.92 0.66
C SER A 39 5.07 2.90 -0.85
N VAL A 40 4.62 3.97 -1.46
CA VAL A 40 4.44 4.01 -2.90
C VAL A 40 5.28 5.14 -3.49
N THR A 41 6.11 4.82 -4.46
CA THR A 41 6.96 5.78 -5.11
C THR A 41 7.04 5.47 -6.59
N GLY A 42 6.70 6.45 -7.43
CA GLY A 42 6.75 6.26 -8.87
C GLY A 42 5.86 5.13 -9.36
N GLY A 43 4.74 4.91 -8.71
CA GLY A 43 3.83 3.84 -9.09
C GLY A 43 4.22 2.46 -8.56
N VAL A 44 5.33 2.36 -7.83
CA VAL A 44 5.77 1.10 -7.27
C VAL A 44 5.36 1.02 -5.81
N ALA A 45 4.59 0.01 -5.47
CA ALA A 45 4.14 -0.19 -4.09
C ALA A 45 5.11 -1.14 -3.41
N LEU A 46 5.77 -0.66 -2.38
CA LEU A 46 6.67 -1.47 -1.59
C LEU A 46 5.90 -1.97 -0.37
N LEU A 47 5.78 -3.26 -0.23
CA LEU A 47 5.06 -3.88 0.88
C LEU A 47 6.08 -4.53 1.80
N ARG A 48 6.04 -4.15 3.06
CA ARG A 48 6.97 -4.68 4.05
C ARG A 48 6.19 -5.07 5.29
N GLY A 49 6.71 -6.01 6.02
CA GLY A 49 6.08 -6.44 7.25
C GLY A 49 5.97 -7.94 7.32
N PHE A 50 5.06 -8.40 8.16
CA PHE A 50 4.94 -9.82 8.44
C PHE A 50 3.56 -10.34 8.11
N ILE A 51 3.51 -11.52 7.52
CA ILE A 51 2.27 -12.20 7.20
C ILE A 51 2.41 -13.64 7.67
N VAL A 52 1.29 -14.32 7.82
CA VAL A 52 1.32 -15.69 8.34
C VAL A 52 1.09 -16.74 7.26
N SER A 53 0.75 -16.33 6.06
CA SER A 53 0.54 -17.30 4.99
C SER A 53 0.84 -16.69 3.65
N ASN A 54 1.11 -17.54 2.66
CA ASN A 54 1.31 -17.04 1.31
C ASN A 54 0.03 -16.52 0.70
N ARG A 55 -1.11 -16.95 1.20
CA ARG A 55 -2.38 -16.41 0.74
C ARG A 55 -2.45 -14.93 1.08
N ASP A 56 -1.99 -14.56 2.27
CA ASP A 56 -2.00 -13.16 2.67
C ASP A 56 -1.05 -12.35 1.78
N ARG A 57 0.07 -12.93 1.38
CA ARG A 57 1.00 -12.27 0.47
C ARG A 57 0.33 -11.99 -0.87
N THR A 58 -0.32 -12.99 -1.43
CA THR A 58 -1.00 -12.84 -2.71
C THR A 58 -2.10 -11.79 -2.61
N LEU A 59 -2.85 -11.81 -1.51
CA LEU A 59 -3.91 -10.84 -1.31
C LEU A 59 -3.35 -9.42 -1.24
N ALA A 60 -2.26 -9.22 -0.50
CA ALA A 60 -1.67 -7.90 -0.37
C ALA A 60 -1.20 -7.38 -1.73
N ILE A 61 -0.58 -8.24 -2.53
CA ILE A 61 -0.12 -7.87 -3.86
C ILE A 61 -1.30 -7.51 -4.76
N GLU A 62 -2.36 -8.32 -4.72
CA GLU A 62 -3.51 -8.07 -5.55
C GLU A 62 -4.19 -6.75 -5.17
N LEU A 63 -4.28 -6.47 -3.89
CA LEU A 63 -4.87 -5.22 -3.45
C LEU A 63 -4.03 -4.03 -3.91
N ALA A 64 -2.70 -4.17 -3.88
CA ALA A 64 -1.84 -3.09 -4.32
C ALA A 64 -2.05 -2.80 -5.81
N LEU A 65 -2.20 -3.82 -6.62
CA LEU A 65 -2.45 -3.63 -8.03
C LEU A 65 -3.85 -3.04 -8.26
N ASP A 66 -4.83 -3.49 -7.48
CA ASP A 66 -6.19 -2.96 -7.60
C ASP A 66 -6.24 -1.49 -7.19
N ALA A 67 -5.38 -1.08 -6.27
CA ALA A 67 -5.37 0.30 -5.83
C ALA A 67 -4.72 1.22 -6.87
N GLY A 68 -4.09 0.64 -7.87
CA GLY A 68 -3.52 1.44 -8.95
C GLY A 68 -2.01 1.39 -9.07
N ALA A 69 -1.32 0.58 -8.27
CA ALA A 69 0.11 0.47 -8.41
C ALA A 69 0.46 -0.19 -9.74
N ASP A 70 1.50 0.30 -10.37
CA ASP A 70 1.96 -0.29 -11.63
C ASP A 70 2.80 -1.51 -11.34
N GLU A 71 3.43 -1.57 -10.20
CA GLU A 71 4.32 -2.63 -9.85
C GLU A 71 4.32 -2.79 -8.35
N VAL A 72 4.55 -3.98 -7.86
CA VAL A 72 4.58 -4.24 -6.42
C VAL A 72 5.91 -4.87 -6.10
N GLN A 73 6.58 -4.30 -5.11
CA GLN A 73 7.81 -4.85 -4.60
C GLN A 73 7.47 -5.54 -3.29
N ASP A 74 7.57 -6.85 -3.27
CA ASP A 74 7.14 -7.66 -2.16
C ASP A 74 8.32 -7.94 -1.24
N GLU A 75 8.34 -7.30 -0.09
CA GLU A 75 9.34 -7.55 0.93
C GLU A 75 8.66 -8.07 2.20
N LEU A 76 7.57 -8.79 2.01
CA LEU A 76 6.85 -9.37 3.14
C LEU A 76 7.55 -10.63 3.62
N MET A 77 7.53 -10.84 4.92
CA MET A 77 8.16 -11.98 5.52
C MET A 77 7.12 -12.87 6.18
N LEU A 78 7.22 -14.17 5.94
CA LEU A 78 6.34 -15.10 6.57
C LEU A 78 6.81 -15.33 7.97
N THR A 79 5.89 -15.21 8.93
CA THR A 79 6.21 -15.57 10.28
C THR A 79 5.47 -16.85 10.55
N TRP A 80 6.19 -17.85 11.04
CA TRP A 80 5.59 -19.06 11.40
C TRP A 80 5.27 -18.99 12.81
N PRO A 81 4.17 -19.38 13.18
CA PRO A 81 3.85 -19.43 14.52
C PRO A 81 4.63 -20.53 14.97
N LEU A 82 5.57 -20.42 15.52
CA LEU A 82 6.30 -21.29 15.97
C LEU A 82 5.79 -22.14 16.76
N ALA A 83 5.05 -22.40 16.76
CA ALA A 83 4.51 -23.14 17.45
C ALA A 83 5.15 -24.03 17.87
N ALA A 84 5.58 -24.06 17.94
CA ALA A 84 6.19 -24.77 18.30
C ALA A 84 6.01 -25.37 18.53
#